data_4ab1cf187e4fb2a6fdeb1ce97554b16e
#
_entry.id   4ab1cf187e4fb2a6fdeb1ce97554b16e
#
_cell.length_a   1.000
_cell.length_b   1.000
_cell.length_c   1.000
_cell.angle_alpha   90.00
_cell.angle_beta   90.00
_cell.angle_gamma   90.00
#
_symmetry.space_group_name_H-M   'P 1'
#
loop_
_entity.id
_entity.type
_entity.pdbx_description
1 polymer ?
#
loop_
_entity_poly.entity_id
_entity_poly.type
_entity_poly.pdbx_seq_one_letter_code
_entity_poly.pdbx_strand_id
1 'polypeptide(L)'
;STPLYSSAASDVYKRQVMITKLKNVADGRVLERTFQIGFKLEDVRVERRPYQYLYEDATGRIFMNQETFEQIPIPAHQITGVEYMKEGDVVEVVTDTTDGTILLAEMPVKTTLKITHSEPGVKGNTATNATKPATLESGATVRVPLFINEGETILVDTRDGSYLGRVSE
;
A
#
# COMPACT_ATOMS: atom_id res chain seq x y z
N SER A 1 -24.23 5.49 10.59
CA SER A 1 -22.86 5.15 11.00
C SER A 1 -21.93 6.31 10.66
N THR A 2 -21.32 6.89 11.67
CA THR A 2 -20.39 8.01 11.51
C THR A 2 -19.09 7.51 10.89
N PRO A 3 -18.58 8.08 9.78
CA PRO A 3 -17.32 7.63 9.21
C PRO A 3 -16.16 7.95 10.17
N LEU A 4 -15.25 7.00 10.30
CA LEU A 4 -14.06 7.10 11.12
C LEU A 4 -12.94 7.83 10.34
N TYR A 5 -12.40 8.91 10.90
CA TYR A 5 -11.34 9.71 10.29
C TYR A 5 -10.11 9.79 11.19
N SER A 6 -8.91 9.67 10.60
CA SER A 6 -7.67 10.06 11.25
C SER A 6 -7.22 11.41 10.72
N SER A 7 -6.79 12.32 11.61
CA SER A 7 -6.38 13.67 11.23
C SER A 7 -4.86 13.77 11.09
N ALA A 8 -4.39 14.25 9.92
CA ALA A 8 -3.10 14.89 9.82
C ALA A 8 -3.39 16.38 9.66
N ALA A 9 -3.28 17.14 10.74
CA ALA A 9 -3.55 18.56 10.74
C ALA A 9 -2.39 19.33 10.11
N SER A 10 -2.69 20.11 9.09
CA SER A 10 -1.87 21.27 8.73
C SER A 10 -2.64 22.53 9.12
N ASP A 11 -2.21 23.19 10.17
CA ASP A 11 -2.84 24.40 10.68
C ASP A 11 -2.61 25.56 9.73
N VAL A 12 -3.68 26.05 9.12
CA VAL A 12 -3.70 27.41 8.57
C VAL A 12 -4.79 28.20 9.29
N TYR A 13 -4.36 29.01 10.22
CA TYR A 13 -5.21 29.85 11.04
C TYR A 13 -5.71 31.03 10.23
N LYS A 14 -6.96 31.04 9.81
CA LYS A 14 -7.66 32.23 9.30
C LYS A 14 -9.10 32.30 9.85
N ARG A 15 -9.39 33.36 10.60
CA ARG A 15 -10.74 33.78 11.03
C ARG A 15 -11.55 32.72 11.80
N GLN A 16 -11.06 32.22 12.92
CA GLN A 16 -11.81 31.30 13.80
C GLN A 16 -12.25 29.99 13.14
N VAL A 17 -11.65 29.59 12.03
CA VAL A 17 -11.87 28.32 11.35
C VAL A 17 -10.55 27.59 11.13
N MET A 18 -10.57 26.29 11.19
CA MET A 18 -9.43 25.42 10.92
C MET A 18 -9.71 24.59 9.66
N ILE A 19 -8.79 24.64 8.68
CA ILE A 19 -8.85 23.79 7.48
C ILE A 19 -8.06 22.53 7.79
N THR A 20 -8.72 21.38 7.75
CA THR A 20 -8.12 20.11 8.09
C THR A 20 -8.27 19.11 6.94
N LYS A 21 -7.18 18.44 6.62
CA LYS A 21 -7.21 17.26 5.72
C LYS A 21 -7.48 16.02 6.56
N LEU A 22 -8.59 15.38 6.28
CA LEU A 22 -9.01 14.15 6.94
C LEU A 22 -8.82 12.98 5.99
N LYS A 23 -8.12 11.94 6.43
CA LYS A 23 -8.02 10.67 5.72
C LYS A 23 -8.99 9.69 6.35
N ASN A 24 -9.94 9.17 5.57
CA ASN A 24 -10.78 8.07 6.00
C ASN A 24 -9.92 6.80 6.12
N VAL A 25 -9.92 6.21 7.29
CA VAL A 25 -9.06 5.05 7.59
C VAL A 25 -9.53 3.79 6.86
N ALA A 26 -10.84 3.67 6.58
CA ALA A 26 -11.40 2.48 5.95
C ALA A 26 -11.20 2.43 4.43
N ASP A 27 -11.30 3.57 3.73
CA ASP A 27 -11.22 3.63 2.26
C ASP A 27 -10.05 4.47 1.73
N GLY A 28 -9.27 5.08 2.62
CA GLY A 28 -8.09 5.88 2.26
C GLY A 28 -8.39 7.24 1.62
N ARG A 29 -9.66 7.61 1.43
CA ARG A 29 -10.04 8.88 0.82
C ARG A 29 -9.61 10.06 1.68
N VAL A 30 -9.07 11.08 1.03
CA VAL A 30 -8.70 12.32 1.68
C VAL A 30 -9.74 13.39 1.38
N LEU A 31 -10.29 13.98 2.45
CA LEU A 31 -11.23 15.09 2.37
C LEU A 31 -10.61 16.29 3.07
N GLU A 32 -10.72 17.44 2.42
CA GLU A 32 -10.39 18.72 3.05
C GLU A 32 -11.68 19.37 3.57
N ARG A 33 -11.73 19.65 4.86
CA ARG A 33 -12.88 20.31 5.49
C ARG A 33 -12.44 21.45 6.37
N THR A 34 -13.30 22.47 6.38
CA THR A 34 -13.16 23.64 7.25
C THR A 34 -14.07 23.46 8.46
N PHE A 35 -13.49 23.53 9.66
CA PHE A 35 -14.23 23.44 10.91
C PHE A 35 -14.12 24.75 11.69
N GLN A 36 -15.19 25.09 12.42
CA GLN A 36 -15.12 26.18 13.39
C GLN A 36 -14.30 25.76 14.60
N ILE A 37 -13.59 26.71 15.21
CA ILE A 37 -12.82 26.45 16.43
C ILE A 37 -13.77 25.95 17.52
N GLY A 38 -13.39 24.84 18.16
CA GLY A 38 -14.20 24.17 19.19
C GLY A 38 -15.11 23.04 18.69
N PHE A 39 -15.12 22.78 17.36
CA PHE A 39 -15.82 21.61 16.83
C PHE A 39 -15.13 20.33 17.29
N LYS A 40 -15.87 19.43 17.92
CA LYS A 40 -15.35 18.12 18.36
C LYS A 40 -15.52 17.10 17.27
N LEU A 41 -14.41 16.51 16.83
CA LEU A 41 -14.37 15.33 15.96
C LEU A 41 -14.23 14.08 16.82
N GLU A 42 -14.90 12.99 16.44
CA GLU A 42 -14.57 11.68 16.97
C GLU A 42 -13.19 11.30 16.47
N ASP A 43 -12.23 11.22 17.38
CA ASP A 43 -10.87 10.83 17.09
C ASP A 43 -10.74 9.32 17.25
N VAL A 44 -10.31 8.64 16.18
CA VAL A 44 -10.03 7.20 16.23
C VAL A 44 -8.55 7.03 16.50
N ARG A 45 -8.23 6.43 17.63
CA ARG A 45 -6.86 6.03 17.93
C ARG A 45 -6.54 4.75 17.18
N VAL A 46 -5.56 4.83 16.30
CA VAL A 46 -5.08 3.71 15.52
C VAL A 46 -3.69 3.30 15.95
N GLU A 47 -3.43 2.01 15.95
CA GLU A 47 -2.12 1.43 16.16
C GLU A 47 -1.66 0.74 14.89
N ARG A 48 -0.38 0.87 14.57
CA ARG A 48 0.27 0.22 13.44
C ARG A 48 1.22 -0.85 13.95
N ARG A 49 1.06 -2.08 13.47
CA ARG A 49 1.94 -3.18 13.82
C ARG A 49 2.39 -3.96 12.59
N PRO A 50 3.62 -4.47 12.59
CA PRO A 50 4.12 -5.27 11.48
C PRO A 50 3.55 -6.69 11.53
N TYR A 51 3.01 -7.13 10.39
CA TYR A 51 2.55 -8.49 10.16
C TYR A 51 3.22 -9.07 8.92
N GLN A 52 3.55 -10.34 8.96
CA GLN A 52 4.13 -11.05 7.82
C GLN A 52 3.07 -11.85 7.09
N TYR A 53 3.00 -11.70 5.78
CA TYR A 53 2.15 -12.51 4.93
C TYR A 53 2.71 -13.93 4.83
N LEU A 54 1.89 -14.92 5.14
CA LEU A 54 2.27 -16.33 5.13
C LEU A 54 1.76 -17.05 3.88
N TYR A 55 0.45 -17.11 3.70
CA TYR A 55 -0.22 -17.80 2.59
C TYR A 55 -1.66 -17.33 2.42
N GLU A 56 -2.30 -17.76 1.34
CA GLU A 56 -3.71 -17.50 1.07
C GLU A 56 -4.53 -18.80 1.25
N ASP A 57 -5.68 -18.68 1.90
CA ASP A 57 -6.65 -19.75 2.04
C ASP A 57 -8.08 -19.30 1.69
N ALA A 58 -9.08 -20.17 1.93
CA ALA A 58 -10.48 -19.87 1.64
C ALA A 58 -11.05 -18.69 2.45
N THR A 59 -10.44 -18.31 3.55
CA THR A 59 -10.86 -17.20 4.43
C THR A 59 -10.21 -15.88 4.06
N GLY A 60 -9.15 -15.91 3.28
CA GLY A 60 -8.37 -14.75 2.87
C GLY A 60 -6.87 -14.98 2.95
N ARG A 61 -6.13 -13.89 3.00
CA ARG A 61 -4.67 -13.95 3.17
C ARG A 61 -4.30 -13.97 4.64
N ILE A 62 -3.51 -14.95 5.03
CA ILE A 62 -3.11 -15.18 6.42
C ILE A 62 -1.84 -14.40 6.72
N PHE A 63 -1.92 -13.59 7.77
CA PHE A 63 -0.82 -12.79 8.28
C PHE A 63 -0.48 -13.17 9.70
N MET A 64 0.79 -13.12 10.03
CA MET A 64 1.30 -13.41 11.37
C MET A 64 1.87 -12.13 11.99
N ASN A 65 1.37 -11.79 13.17
CA ASN A 65 1.95 -10.73 13.97
C ASN A 65 3.39 -11.09 14.35
N GLN A 66 4.35 -10.22 14.05
CA GLN A 66 5.77 -10.50 14.32
C GLN A 66 6.15 -10.43 15.81
N GLU A 67 5.29 -9.85 16.64
CA GLU A 67 5.54 -9.73 18.09
C GLU A 67 4.86 -10.87 18.88
N THR A 68 3.59 -11.16 18.54
CA THR A 68 2.77 -12.15 19.27
C THR A 68 2.69 -13.51 18.61
N PHE A 69 3.12 -13.61 17.33
CA PHE A 69 3.02 -14.80 16.47
C PHE A 69 1.58 -15.28 16.22
N GLU A 70 0.61 -14.45 16.53
CA GLU A 70 -0.79 -14.72 16.25
C GLU A 70 -1.08 -14.57 14.76
N GLN A 71 -1.83 -15.54 14.21
CA GLN A 71 -2.22 -15.55 12.81
C GLN A 71 -3.64 -15.03 12.65
N ILE A 72 -3.83 -14.14 11.68
CA ILE A 72 -5.13 -13.55 11.36
C ILE A 72 -5.38 -13.54 9.85
N PRO A 73 -6.63 -13.80 9.42
CA PRO A 73 -7.01 -13.62 8.02
C PRO A 73 -7.35 -12.15 7.76
N ILE A 74 -6.82 -11.60 6.66
CA ILE A 74 -7.18 -10.25 6.19
C ILE A 74 -7.70 -10.37 4.75
N PRO A 75 -8.92 -9.91 4.47
CA PRO A 75 -9.47 -9.92 3.11
C PRO A 75 -8.66 -9.02 2.17
N ALA A 76 -8.57 -9.42 0.91
CA ALA A 76 -7.78 -8.69 -0.10
C ALA A 76 -8.22 -7.22 -0.28
N HIS A 77 -9.51 -6.92 -0.13
CA HIS A 77 -10.02 -5.55 -0.26
C HIS A 77 -9.57 -4.59 0.86
N GLN A 78 -9.08 -5.13 1.98
CA GLN A 78 -8.52 -4.34 3.09
C GLN A 78 -7.00 -4.15 2.98
N ILE A 79 -6.35 -4.73 1.96
CA ILE A 79 -4.91 -4.68 1.76
C ILE A 79 -4.58 -3.72 0.62
N THR A 80 -3.87 -2.65 0.92
CA THR A 80 -3.37 -1.72 -0.09
C THR A 80 -2.11 -2.27 -0.74
N GLY A 81 -2.08 -2.34 -2.07
CA GLY A 81 -0.95 -2.88 -2.84
C GLY A 81 -0.89 -4.40 -2.88
N VAL A 82 -2.01 -5.07 -2.65
CA VAL A 82 -2.14 -6.53 -2.60
C VAL A 82 -1.61 -7.26 -3.83
N GLU A 83 -1.72 -6.67 -5.00
CA GLU A 83 -1.23 -7.20 -6.28
C GLU A 83 0.30 -7.30 -6.38
N TYR A 84 1.02 -6.54 -5.56
CA TYR A 84 2.50 -6.55 -5.50
C TYR A 84 3.04 -7.34 -4.31
N MET A 85 2.17 -7.97 -3.53
CA MET A 85 2.53 -8.73 -2.34
C MET A 85 2.91 -10.17 -2.68
N LYS A 86 3.95 -10.65 -2.05
CA LYS A 86 4.39 -12.05 -2.11
C LYS A 86 4.50 -12.65 -0.71
N GLU A 87 4.53 -13.97 -0.63
CA GLU A 87 4.75 -14.68 0.62
C GLU A 87 6.05 -14.23 1.30
N GLY A 88 5.98 -13.98 2.59
CA GLY A 88 7.08 -13.48 3.39
C GLY A 88 7.19 -11.96 3.50
N ASP A 89 6.43 -11.20 2.70
CA ASP A 89 6.42 -9.74 2.80
C ASP A 89 5.81 -9.27 4.12
N VAL A 90 6.35 -8.19 4.64
CA VAL A 90 5.85 -7.55 5.86
C VAL A 90 4.98 -6.36 5.49
N VAL A 91 3.79 -6.32 6.06
CA VAL A 91 2.83 -5.23 5.90
C VAL A 91 2.57 -4.54 7.24
N GLU A 92 2.19 -3.29 7.21
CA GLU A 92 1.69 -2.60 8.40
C GLU A 92 0.18 -2.78 8.51
N VAL A 93 -0.26 -3.43 9.57
CA VAL A 93 -1.68 -3.58 9.89
C VAL A 93 -2.10 -2.45 10.81
N VAL A 94 -3.15 -1.73 10.40
CA VAL A 94 -3.73 -0.62 11.14
C VAL A 94 -4.97 -1.14 11.87
N THR A 95 -4.93 -1.07 13.19
CA THR A 95 -6.03 -1.49 14.06
C THR A 95 -6.59 -0.33 14.86
N ASP A 96 -7.90 -0.36 15.10
CA ASP A 96 -8.53 0.52 16.07
C ASP A 96 -8.19 0.03 17.49
N THR A 97 -7.58 0.91 18.30
CA THR A 97 -7.20 0.54 19.68
C THR A 97 -8.40 0.44 20.64
N THR A 98 -9.56 0.91 20.22
CA THR A 98 -10.77 0.91 21.05
C THR A 98 -11.35 -0.49 21.19
N ASP A 99 -11.40 -1.26 20.08
CA ASP A 99 -12.00 -2.59 20.03
C ASP A 99 -11.11 -3.66 19.40
N GLY A 100 -9.91 -3.27 18.92
CA GLY A 100 -8.97 -4.17 18.25
C GLY A 100 -9.35 -4.52 16.81
N THR A 101 -10.32 -3.83 16.21
CA THR A 101 -10.76 -4.08 14.84
C THR A 101 -9.67 -3.73 13.85
N ILE A 102 -9.41 -4.63 12.89
CA ILE A 102 -8.50 -4.37 11.77
C ILE A 102 -9.18 -3.45 10.78
N LEU A 103 -8.59 -2.29 10.56
CA LEU A 103 -9.11 -1.29 9.62
C LEU A 103 -8.58 -1.51 8.21
N LEU A 104 -7.27 -1.69 8.08
CA LEU A 104 -6.61 -1.97 6.80
C LEU A 104 -5.19 -2.52 7.03
N ALA A 105 -4.62 -3.08 5.97
CA ALA A 105 -3.21 -3.43 5.90
C ALA A 105 -2.55 -2.67 4.74
N GLU A 106 -1.38 -2.11 4.96
CA GLU A 106 -0.64 -1.33 3.98
C GLU A 106 0.69 -2.00 3.66
N MET A 107 0.94 -2.26 2.37
CA MET A 107 2.25 -2.64 1.88
C MET A 107 3.24 -1.47 2.03
N PRO A 108 4.53 -1.74 2.22
CA PRO A 108 5.56 -0.71 2.05
C PRO A 108 5.41 -0.03 0.69
N VAL A 109 5.65 1.28 0.65
CA VAL A 109 5.54 2.07 -0.61
C VAL A 109 6.42 1.50 -1.72
N LYS A 110 7.55 0.91 -1.36
CA LYS A 110 8.52 0.31 -2.28
C LYS A 110 8.72 -1.16 -1.93
N THR A 111 8.64 -2.03 -2.93
CA THR A 111 8.94 -3.44 -2.78
C THR A 111 9.83 -3.93 -3.90
N THR A 112 10.62 -4.96 -3.60
CA THR A 112 11.47 -5.61 -4.60
C THR A 112 10.78 -6.88 -5.11
N LEU A 113 10.64 -6.99 -6.43
CA LEU A 113 9.99 -8.12 -7.08
C LEU A 113 10.82 -8.62 -8.26
N LYS A 114 10.86 -9.94 -8.39
CA LYS A 114 11.54 -10.61 -9.51
C LYS A 114 10.61 -10.67 -10.71
N ILE A 115 11.18 -10.43 -11.90
CA ILE A 115 10.46 -10.60 -13.16
C ILE A 115 10.43 -12.08 -13.53
N THR A 116 9.24 -12.65 -13.63
CA THR A 116 9.03 -14.05 -14.03
C THR A 116 8.85 -14.21 -15.53
N HIS A 117 8.30 -13.19 -16.20
CA HIS A 117 8.12 -13.18 -17.64
C HIS A 117 8.24 -11.77 -18.18
N SER A 118 8.96 -11.61 -19.30
CA SER A 118 8.97 -10.36 -20.05
C SER A 118 9.23 -10.63 -21.52
N GLU A 119 8.54 -9.93 -22.39
CA GLU A 119 8.84 -10.00 -23.82
C GLU A 119 10.21 -9.39 -24.12
N PRO A 120 10.95 -9.94 -25.11
CA PRO A 120 12.19 -9.34 -25.54
C PRO A 120 11.92 -7.94 -26.09
N GLY A 121 12.76 -6.98 -25.71
CA GLY A 121 12.67 -5.62 -26.25
C GLY A 121 12.91 -5.62 -27.76
N VAL A 122 11.95 -5.13 -28.53
CA VAL A 122 12.09 -5.03 -29.99
C VAL A 122 13.12 -3.93 -30.31
N LYS A 123 14.26 -4.32 -30.87
CA LYS A 123 15.25 -3.37 -31.43
C LYS A 123 14.61 -2.68 -32.63
N GLY A 124 14.38 -1.39 -32.56
CA GLY A 124 13.83 -0.61 -33.67
C GLY A 124 12.93 0.56 -33.22
N ASN A 125 12.47 0.57 -31.99
CA ASN A 125 11.79 1.73 -31.43
C ASN A 125 12.82 2.74 -30.90
N THR A 126 13.08 3.79 -31.68
CA THR A 126 13.99 4.88 -31.32
C THR A 126 13.39 5.88 -30.33
N ALA A 127 12.24 5.60 -29.75
CA ALA A 127 11.65 6.46 -28.72
C ALA A 127 12.47 6.37 -27.43
N THR A 128 13.03 7.48 -27.03
CA THR A 128 13.55 7.71 -25.68
C THR A 128 12.39 7.46 -24.70
N ASN A 129 12.53 6.50 -23.78
CA ASN A 129 11.52 6.04 -22.81
C ASN A 129 10.58 4.92 -23.32
N ALA A 130 10.97 4.12 -24.28
CA ALA A 130 10.22 2.92 -24.65
C ALA A 130 10.18 1.93 -23.48
N THR A 131 8.99 1.44 -23.17
CA THR A 131 8.74 0.47 -22.10
C THR A 131 8.06 -0.77 -22.66
N LYS A 132 8.24 -1.90 -21.97
CA LYS A 132 7.57 -3.17 -22.24
C LYS A 132 6.84 -3.70 -21.01
N PRO A 133 5.78 -4.51 -21.19
CA PRO A 133 5.15 -5.18 -20.05
C PRO A 133 6.08 -6.28 -19.51
N ALA A 134 6.11 -6.41 -18.18
CA ALA A 134 6.78 -7.49 -17.48
C ALA A 134 5.90 -8.04 -16.39
N THR A 135 5.81 -9.35 -16.29
CA THR A 135 5.06 -10.04 -15.23
C THR A 135 5.99 -10.32 -14.06
N LEU A 136 5.53 -9.98 -12.87
CA LEU A 136 6.26 -10.15 -11.62
C LEU A 136 5.91 -11.47 -10.92
N GLU A 137 6.75 -11.89 -9.98
CA GLU A 137 6.52 -13.08 -9.15
C GLU A 137 5.22 -13.02 -8.33
N SER A 138 4.70 -11.82 -8.06
CA SER A 138 3.40 -11.62 -7.42
C SER A 138 2.21 -11.82 -8.36
N GLY A 139 2.44 -12.01 -9.65
CA GLY A 139 1.40 -12.09 -10.69
C GLY A 139 0.99 -10.75 -11.30
N ALA A 140 1.45 -9.64 -10.75
CA ALA A 140 1.18 -8.31 -11.30
C ALA A 140 1.99 -8.03 -12.56
N THR A 141 1.45 -7.19 -13.45
CA THR A 141 2.16 -6.72 -14.64
C THR A 141 2.52 -5.26 -14.49
N VAL A 142 3.79 -4.94 -14.71
CA VAL A 142 4.30 -3.56 -14.66
C VAL A 142 5.02 -3.22 -15.97
N ARG A 143 5.14 -1.93 -16.25
CA ARG A 143 5.90 -1.46 -17.39
C ARG A 143 7.34 -1.15 -16.98
N VAL A 144 8.27 -1.81 -17.67
CA VAL A 144 9.72 -1.67 -17.42
C VAL A 144 10.45 -1.16 -18.67
N PRO A 145 11.61 -0.52 -18.51
CA PRO A 145 12.47 -0.18 -19.66
C PRO A 145 12.82 -1.41 -20.50
N LEU A 146 13.08 -1.20 -21.80
CA LEU A 146 13.37 -2.29 -22.74
C LEU A 146 14.61 -3.14 -22.38
N PHE A 147 15.56 -2.56 -21.64
CA PHE A 147 16.80 -3.25 -21.24
C PHE A 147 16.65 -4.21 -20.07
N ILE A 148 15.49 -4.20 -19.40
CA ILE A 148 15.21 -5.10 -18.28
C ILE A 148 14.82 -6.47 -18.81
N ASN A 149 15.46 -7.52 -18.28
CA ASN A 149 15.27 -8.89 -18.72
C ASN A 149 14.52 -9.72 -17.71
N GLU A 150 13.99 -10.85 -18.19
CA GLU A 150 13.40 -11.87 -17.33
C GLU A 150 14.45 -12.41 -16.34
N GLY A 151 14.04 -12.63 -15.10
CA GLY A 151 14.91 -13.07 -14.01
C GLY A 151 15.59 -11.95 -13.22
N GLU A 152 15.51 -10.69 -13.69
CA GLU A 152 16.04 -9.56 -12.93
C GLU A 152 15.08 -9.15 -11.82
N THR A 153 15.65 -8.61 -10.72
CA THR A 153 14.90 -8.06 -9.59
C THR A 153 14.78 -6.55 -9.75
N ILE A 154 13.59 -6.03 -9.64
CA ILE A 154 13.29 -4.62 -9.77
C ILE A 154 12.63 -4.05 -8.52
N LEU A 155 12.79 -2.76 -8.32
CA LEU A 155 12.11 -1.97 -7.30
C LEU A 155 10.84 -1.36 -7.91
N VAL A 156 9.71 -1.62 -7.28
CA VAL A 156 8.38 -1.18 -7.72
C VAL A 156 7.72 -0.31 -6.65
N ASP A 157 7.06 0.76 -7.06
CA ASP A 157 6.17 1.54 -6.20
C ASP A 157 4.82 0.81 -6.10
N THR A 158 4.41 0.45 -4.89
CA THR A 158 3.17 -0.32 -4.65
C THR A 158 1.90 0.51 -4.75
N ARG A 159 2.01 1.85 -4.86
CA ARG A 159 0.86 2.75 -4.96
C ARG A 159 0.28 2.81 -6.36
N ASP A 160 1.14 2.78 -7.37
CA ASP A 160 0.77 2.94 -8.78
C ASP A 160 1.38 1.87 -9.70
N GLY A 161 2.21 0.96 -9.17
CA GLY A 161 2.87 -0.08 -9.94
C GLY A 161 4.00 0.42 -10.84
N SER A 162 4.58 1.59 -10.54
CA SER A 162 5.65 2.13 -11.37
C SER A 162 7.00 1.49 -11.07
N TYR A 163 7.79 1.30 -12.14
CA TYR A 163 9.18 0.87 -12.04
C TYR A 163 10.04 2.01 -11.49
N LEU A 164 10.79 1.75 -10.42
CA LEU A 164 11.67 2.73 -9.78
C LEU A 164 13.15 2.50 -10.09
N GLY A 165 13.55 1.26 -10.31
CA GLY A 165 14.95 0.93 -10.60
C GLY A 165 15.21 -0.56 -10.61
N ARG A 166 16.42 -0.92 -11.01
CA ARG A 166 16.93 -2.29 -10.92
C ARG A 166 17.67 -2.47 -9.60
N VAL A 167 17.44 -3.60 -8.95
CA VAL A 167 18.17 -3.97 -7.73
C VAL A 167 19.33 -4.86 -8.16
N SER A 168 20.55 -4.41 -7.88
CA SER A 168 21.75 -5.25 -8.01
C SER A 168 21.89 -6.07 -6.73
N GLU A 169 22.08 -7.37 -6.86
CA GLU A 169 22.53 -8.23 -5.76
C GLU A 169 23.94 -7.86 -5.34
#